data_d5c1c7af36db86e0de9d7257a75b36c9
#
_entry.id   d5c1c7af36db86e0de9d7257a75b36c9
#
_cell.length_a   1.000
_cell.length_b   1.000
_cell.length_c   1.000
_cell.angle_alpha   90.00
_cell.angle_beta   90.00
_cell.angle_gamma   90.00
#
_symmetry.space_group_name_H-M   'P 1'
#
loop_
_entity.id
_entity.type
_entity.pdbx_description
1 polymer ?
#
loop_
_entity_poly.entity_id
_entity_poly.type
_entity_poly.pdbx_seq_one_letter_code
_entity_poly.pdbx_strand_id
1 'polypeptide(L)'
;MSDIKKVVLAYSGGLDTSVILKWLQDNYNCEIVTFTADLGQGEELEPARAKALKFGIKPENIYIDDVREEFVRDFVFPMFRANTVYEGEYLLGTSIARPLIAKRLIEIANETGADAVSHGATGKGNDQVRFELGAYALKPDVKIIAPWREWDLLSREKLLKYAEDAGIAVDMKHKNGGAPYSMDANLLHISFEGRHLENPSAEAEESMWRWTVSPEQAPDEAEYLDIEYEKGDIVGLNGKRLSPAAVLTELNRLGGKHGIGRLDLVENRYVGMKSRGCYETPGGTIMLRAHRAIESITLDREVAHLKDDLMPRYASLIYNGYWWAPERVALQTLIDHTQQTVNGWVRVKLYKGNVIVVSRDSKTDSLFDMNIATFDEDGGAYDQADAGGFIKLNALRMRIAAKARAKRGQ
;
A
#
# COMPACT_ATOMS: atom_id res chain seq x y z
N MET A 1 20.23 20.84 26.22
CA MET A 1 19.06 19.95 26.20
C MET A 1 17.96 20.73 25.52
N SER A 2 17.32 20.16 24.48
CA SER A 2 16.22 20.83 23.80
C SER A 2 15.05 20.96 24.78
N ASP A 3 14.39 22.13 24.80
CA ASP A 3 13.26 22.42 25.67
C ASP A 3 11.97 21.76 25.19
N ILE A 4 12.01 20.39 25.05
CA ILE A 4 10.88 19.58 24.64
C ILE A 4 10.11 19.17 25.89
N LYS A 5 8.87 19.62 26.00
CA LYS A 5 7.98 19.36 27.14
C LYS A 5 6.95 18.28 26.89
N LYS A 6 6.55 18.11 25.63
CA LYS A 6 5.53 17.13 25.25
C LYS A 6 5.85 16.49 23.89
N VAL A 7 5.71 15.16 23.81
CA VAL A 7 5.99 14.37 22.61
C VAL A 7 4.79 13.47 22.27
N VAL A 8 4.39 13.42 21.00
CA VAL A 8 3.45 12.42 20.50
C VAL A 8 4.25 11.25 19.92
N LEU A 9 4.04 10.06 20.44
CA LEU A 9 4.70 8.82 20.02
C LEU A 9 3.76 7.96 19.18
N ALA A 10 4.17 7.57 17.97
CA ALA A 10 3.55 6.47 17.24
C ALA A 10 3.78 5.16 18.01
N TYR A 11 2.73 4.63 18.63
CA TYR A 11 2.81 3.58 19.62
C TYR A 11 2.01 2.34 19.20
N SER A 12 2.69 1.23 18.97
CA SER A 12 2.04 -0.05 18.63
C SER A 12 1.78 -0.95 19.85
N GLY A 13 2.31 -0.60 21.03
CA GLY A 13 2.30 -1.48 22.20
C GLY A 13 3.27 -2.66 22.10
N GLY A 14 4.05 -2.78 21.04
CA GLY A 14 5.12 -3.75 20.87
C GLY A 14 6.33 -3.47 21.78
N LEU A 15 7.32 -4.37 21.77
CA LEU A 15 8.53 -4.22 22.60
C LEU A 15 9.26 -2.92 22.28
N ASP A 16 9.56 -2.68 21.01
CA ASP A 16 10.37 -1.55 20.56
C ASP A 16 9.74 -0.20 20.95
N THR A 17 8.43 -0.04 20.67
CA THR A 17 7.72 1.20 21.00
C THR A 17 7.53 1.37 22.53
N SER A 18 7.46 0.28 23.28
CA SER A 18 7.40 0.34 24.76
C SER A 18 8.75 0.76 25.37
N VAL A 19 9.87 0.27 24.80
CA VAL A 19 11.22 0.73 25.16
C VAL A 19 11.39 2.21 24.81
N ILE A 20 10.96 2.62 23.62
CA ILE A 20 11.00 4.02 23.19
C ILE A 20 10.21 4.92 24.11
N LEU A 21 9.00 4.53 24.52
CA LEU A 21 8.18 5.29 25.45
C LEU A 21 8.94 5.55 26.75
N LYS A 22 9.51 4.51 27.36
CA LYS A 22 10.27 4.63 28.60
C LYS A 22 11.55 5.46 28.40
N TRP A 23 12.27 5.24 27.31
CA TRP A 23 13.47 5.99 26.99
C TRP A 23 13.20 7.49 26.82
N LEU A 24 12.08 7.86 26.17
CA LEU A 24 11.66 9.26 26.07
C LEU A 24 11.38 9.89 27.43
N GLN A 25 10.70 9.17 28.34
CA GLN A 25 10.46 9.64 29.71
C GLN A 25 11.77 9.89 30.44
N ASP A 26 12.74 8.97 30.34
CA ASP A 26 14.00 9.03 31.10
C ASP A 26 14.98 10.09 30.55
N ASN A 27 15.02 10.28 29.22
CA ASN A 27 16.03 11.15 28.60
C ASN A 27 15.55 12.56 28.32
N TYR A 28 14.24 12.75 28.10
CA TYR A 28 13.68 14.08 27.80
C TYR A 28 12.91 14.68 28.97
N ASN A 29 12.55 13.88 29.98
CA ASN A 29 11.71 14.29 31.11
C ASN A 29 10.46 15.07 30.64
N CYS A 30 9.80 14.53 29.60
CA CYS A 30 8.68 15.16 28.90
C CYS A 30 7.38 14.39 29.12
N GLU A 31 6.26 15.08 28.94
CA GLU A 31 4.96 14.43 28.86
C GLU A 31 4.82 13.65 27.55
N ILE A 32 4.35 12.41 27.63
CA ILE A 32 4.15 11.56 26.44
C ILE A 32 2.67 11.44 26.15
N VAL A 33 2.33 11.63 24.88
CA VAL A 33 1.04 11.28 24.28
C VAL A 33 1.30 10.09 23.37
N THR A 34 0.49 9.03 23.48
CA THR A 34 0.61 7.84 22.63
C THR A 34 -0.50 7.84 21.57
N PHE A 35 -0.14 7.47 20.36
CA PHE A 35 -1.08 7.29 19.26
C PHE A 35 -0.94 5.91 18.65
N THR A 36 -2.05 5.17 18.59
CA THR A 36 -2.20 3.87 17.94
C THR A 36 -3.27 3.98 16.87
N ALA A 37 -2.91 3.70 15.62
CA ALA A 37 -3.85 3.68 14.52
C ALA A 37 -4.49 2.30 14.35
N ASP A 38 -5.81 2.21 14.28
CA ASP A 38 -6.50 1.04 13.74
C ASP A 38 -6.59 1.18 12.21
N LEU A 39 -5.76 0.42 11.53
CA LEU A 39 -5.73 0.29 10.08
C LEU A 39 -6.30 -1.06 9.60
N GLY A 40 -6.97 -1.81 10.49
CA GLY A 40 -7.47 -3.15 10.21
C GLY A 40 -6.40 -4.24 10.28
N GLN A 41 -5.38 -4.04 11.10
CA GLN A 41 -4.29 -5.01 11.31
C GLN A 41 -4.73 -6.29 12.03
N GLY A 42 -5.97 -6.34 12.54
CA GLY A 42 -6.52 -7.52 13.21
C GLY A 42 -5.97 -7.79 14.61
N GLU A 43 -5.13 -6.91 15.14
CA GLU A 43 -4.63 -6.98 16.51
C GLU A 43 -5.58 -6.30 17.47
N GLU A 44 -5.65 -6.79 18.70
CA GLU A 44 -6.42 -6.16 19.76
C GLU A 44 -5.72 -4.86 20.20
N LEU A 45 -6.41 -3.73 20.05
CA LEU A 45 -5.90 -2.40 20.38
C LEU A 45 -5.85 -2.14 21.90
N GLU A 46 -6.72 -2.80 22.66
CA GLU A 46 -6.77 -2.68 24.13
C GLU A 46 -5.46 -3.06 24.84
N PRO A 47 -4.67 -4.07 24.40
CA PRO A 47 -3.36 -4.34 24.99
C PRO A 47 -2.39 -3.16 24.89
N ALA A 48 -2.42 -2.38 23.81
CA ALA A 48 -1.60 -1.18 23.66
C ALA A 48 -2.01 -0.12 24.67
N ARG A 49 -3.32 0.12 24.84
CA ARG A 49 -3.88 1.03 25.86
C ARG A 49 -3.46 0.61 27.27
N ALA A 50 -3.67 -0.65 27.61
CA ALA A 50 -3.33 -1.19 28.93
C ALA A 50 -1.83 -1.04 29.25
N LYS A 51 -0.96 -1.24 28.26
CA LYS A 51 0.49 -1.02 28.42
C LYS A 51 0.83 0.45 28.62
N ALA A 52 0.26 1.37 27.83
CA ALA A 52 0.47 2.79 27.99
C ALA A 52 0.07 3.28 29.40
N LEU A 53 -1.07 2.83 29.91
CA LEU A 53 -1.51 3.12 31.30
C LEU A 53 -0.50 2.63 32.34
N LYS A 54 0.09 1.43 32.16
CA LYS A 54 1.12 0.89 33.07
C LYS A 54 2.40 1.73 33.07
N PHE A 55 2.72 2.41 31.99
CA PHE A 55 3.81 3.39 31.90
C PHE A 55 3.47 4.75 32.53
N GLY A 56 2.30 4.89 33.14
CA GLY A 56 1.85 6.13 33.78
C GLY A 56 1.36 7.19 32.79
N ILE A 57 1.07 6.81 31.54
CA ILE A 57 0.44 7.73 30.59
C ILE A 57 -1.00 7.98 31.03
N LYS A 58 -1.37 9.25 31.12
CA LYS A 58 -2.72 9.65 31.50
C LYS A 58 -3.73 9.18 30.46
N PRO A 59 -4.95 8.75 30.84
CA PRO A 59 -5.98 8.29 29.91
C PRO A 59 -6.26 9.27 28.77
N GLU A 60 -6.27 10.57 29.04
CA GLU A 60 -6.49 11.65 28.07
C GLU A 60 -5.34 11.83 27.05
N ASN A 61 -4.18 11.23 27.32
CA ASN A 61 -3.01 11.25 26.46
C ASN A 61 -2.84 9.93 25.66
N ILE A 62 -3.85 9.05 25.68
CA ILE A 62 -3.83 7.79 24.94
C ILE A 62 -4.86 7.86 23.82
N TYR A 63 -4.40 8.04 22.59
CA TYR A 63 -5.19 8.08 21.38
C TYR A 63 -5.17 6.72 20.70
N ILE A 64 -6.35 6.16 20.42
CA ILE A 64 -6.55 4.97 19.62
C ILE A 64 -7.66 5.30 18.64
N ASP A 65 -7.31 5.52 17.39
CA ASP A 65 -8.24 6.00 16.38
C ASP A 65 -8.50 4.95 15.31
N ASP A 66 -9.77 4.67 15.03
CA ASP A 66 -10.18 3.89 13.87
C ASP A 66 -10.09 4.77 12.61
N VAL A 67 -9.05 4.53 11.82
CA VAL A 67 -8.79 5.26 10.58
C VAL A 67 -8.96 4.37 9.33
N ARG A 68 -9.63 3.22 9.44
CA ARG A 68 -9.82 2.25 8.35
C ARG A 68 -10.54 2.83 7.15
N GLU A 69 -11.63 3.57 7.39
CA GLU A 69 -12.40 4.20 6.30
C GLU A 69 -11.57 5.29 5.61
N GLU A 70 -10.89 6.16 6.35
CA GLU A 70 -10.01 7.18 5.80
C GLU A 70 -8.86 6.53 5.02
N PHE A 71 -8.27 5.47 5.57
CA PHE A 71 -7.19 4.74 4.92
C PHE A 71 -7.57 4.24 3.53
N VAL A 72 -8.72 3.58 3.41
CA VAL A 72 -9.13 3.03 2.12
C VAL A 72 -9.61 4.11 1.17
N ARG A 73 -10.48 5.04 1.63
CA ARG A 73 -11.07 6.09 0.80
C ARG A 73 -10.03 7.09 0.27
N ASP A 74 -9.13 7.57 1.15
CA ASP A 74 -8.29 8.74 0.86
C ASP A 74 -6.83 8.37 0.50
N PHE A 75 -6.43 7.12 0.72
CA PHE A 75 -5.07 6.65 0.43
C PHE A 75 -5.05 5.45 -0.52
N VAL A 76 -5.78 4.37 -0.22
CA VAL A 76 -5.76 3.16 -1.04
C VAL A 76 -6.46 3.39 -2.38
N PHE A 77 -7.69 3.87 -2.40
CA PHE A 77 -8.44 4.09 -3.64
C PHE A 77 -7.74 5.07 -4.60
N PRO A 78 -7.25 6.26 -4.16
CA PRO A 78 -6.46 7.13 -5.04
C PRO A 78 -5.25 6.45 -5.66
N MET A 79 -4.56 5.59 -4.92
CA MET A 79 -3.43 4.80 -5.42
C MET A 79 -3.87 3.77 -6.47
N PHE A 80 -5.02 3.11 -6.26
CA PHE A 80 -5.57 2.13 -7.22
C PHE A 80 -6.13 2.79 -8.48
N ARG A 81 -6.64 4.03 -8.44
CA ARG A 81 -6.99 4.79 -9.65
C ARG A 81 -5.80 4.93 -10.61
N ALA A 82 -4.58 4.97 -10.09
CA ALA A 82 -3.36 4.97 -10.89
C ALA A 82 -2.90 3.57 -11.34
N ASN A 83 -3.57 2.48 -10.95
CA ASN A 83 -3.10 1.11 -11.10
C ASN A 83 -1.69 0.90 -10.53
N THR A 84 -1.40 1.48 -9.38
CA THR A 84 -0.05 1.64 -8.85
C THR A 84 0.56 0.30 -8.45
N VAL A 85 1.72 0.01 -9.03
CA VAL A 85 2.53 -1.16 -8.72
C VAL A 85 3.99 -0.75 -8.67
N TYR A 86 4.68 -1.00 -7.56
CA TYR A 86 6.11 -0.74 -7.43
C TYR A 86 6.91 -1.95 -7.92
N GLU A 87 7.91 -1.69 -8.77
CA GLU A 87 8.79 -2.72 -9.35
C GLU A 87 8.04 -3.90 -10.01
N GLY A 88 6.86 -3.63 -10.57
CA GLY A 88 6.07 -4.59 -11.34
C GLY A 88 5.11 -5.47 -10.54
N GLU A 89 5.25 -5.56 -9.20
CA GLU A 89 4.49 -6.52 -8.40
C GLU A 89 3.97 -5.97 -7.07
N TYR A 90 4.70 -5.08 -6.38
CA TYR A 90 4.38 -4.68 -5.03
C TYR A 90 3.28 -3.62 -4.96
N LEU A 91 2.19 -3.91 -4.23
CA LEU A 91 1.01 -3.04 -4.07
C LEU A 91 1.13 -2.01 -2.93
N LEU A 92 2.33 -1.76 -2.41
CA LEU A 92 2.65 -0.61 -1.56
C LEU A 92 1.95 -0.53 -0.18
N GLY A 93 1.43 -1.63 0.35
CA GLY A 93 0.60 -1.60 1.55
C GLY A 93 1.25 -0.96 2.79
N THR A 94 2.54 -1.24 3.06
CA THR A 94 3.27 -0.55 4.14
C THR A 94 3.48 0.93 3.80
N SER A 95 3.89 1.21 2.54
CA SER A 95 4.25 2.57 2.12
C SER A 95 3.08 3.54 2.19
N ILE A 96 1.86 3.08 1.84
CA ILE A 96 0.66 3.92 1.78
C ILE A 96 0.03 4.15 3.18
N ALA A 97 0.34 3.31 4.16
CA ALA A 97 -0.16 3.48 5.52
C ALA A 97 0.56 4.60 6.28
N ARG A 98 1.86 4.78 6.05
CA ARG A 98 2.69 5.72 6.81
C ARG A 98 2.29 7.19 6.64
N PRO A 99 1.88 7.70 5.46
CA PRO A 99 1.38 9.06 5.30
C PRO A 99 0.14 9.39 6.14
N LEU A 100 -0.79 8.44 6.30
CA LEU A 100 -1.96 8.61 7.16
C LEU A 100 -1.57 8.65 8.64
N ILE A 101 -0.70 7.73 9.07
CA ILE A 101 -0.21 7.72 10.46
C ILE A 101 0.52 9.04 10.76
N ALA A 102 1.40 9.51 9.85
CA ALA A 102 2.09 10.80 10.01
C ALA A 102 1.11 11.98 10.09
N LYS A 103 0.06 11.99 9.26
CA LYS A 103 -1.01 13.01 9.31
C LYS A 103 -1.63 13.06 10.69
N ARG A 104 -2.09 11.92 11.20
CA ARG A 104 -2.77 11.88 12.49
C ARG A 104 -1.85 12.20 13.67
N LEU A 105 -0.57 11.79 13.60
CA LEU A 105 0.46 12.21 14.57
C LEU A 105 0.58 13.74 14.66
N ILE A 106 0.61 14.42 13.52
CA ILE A 106 0.71 15.89 13.46
C ILE A 106 -0.58 16.56 13.95
N GLU A 107 -1.75 16.01 13.62
CA GLU A 107 -3.04 16.50 14.13
C GLU A 107 -3.08 16.42 15.65
N ILE A 108 -2.73 15.28 16.25
CA ILE A 108 -2.66 15.09 17.71
C ILE A 108 -1.60 16.02 18.34
N ALA A 109 -0.45 16.21 17.67
CA ALA A 109 0.56 17.15 18.16
C ALA A 109 0.04 18.59 18.21
N ASN A 110 -0.78 19.00 17.24
CA ASN A 110 -1.42 20.32 17.24
C ASN A 110 -2.54 20.41 18.30
N GLU A 111 -3.38 19.36 18.42
CA GLU A 111 -4.47 19.29 19.42
C GLU A 111 -3.94 19.37 20.86
N THR A 112 -2.82 18.70 21.13
CA THR A 112 -2.24 18.58 22.47
C THR A 112 -1.17 19.63 22.79
N GLY A 113 -0.80 20.46 21.80
CA GLY A 113 0.29 21.42 21.90
C GLY A 113 1.67 20.76 22.08
N ALA A 114 1.87 19.58 21.48
CA ALA A 114 3.16 18.88 21.59
C ALA A 114 4.27 19.56 20.78
N ASP A 115 5.47 19.55 21.35
CA ASP A 115 6.68 20.17 20.76
C ASP A 115 7.34 19.28 19.71
N ALA A 116 7.14 17.96 19.83
CA ALA A 116 7.79 16.97 18.99
C ALA A 116 6.90 15.76 18.72
N VAL A 117 7.25 15.02 17.67
CA VAL A 117 6.72 13.68 17.36
C VAL A 117 7.85 12.66 17.41
N SER A 118 7.50 11.40 17.70
CA SER A 118 8.46 10.29 17.73
C SER A 118 7.88 9.05 17.06
N HIS A 119 8.76 8.23 16.49
CA HIS A 119 8.41 6.96 15.85
C HIS A 119 9.43 5.86 16.15
N GLY A 120 9.00 4.61 16.02
CA GLY A 120 9.81 3.42 16.26
C GLY A 120 10.50 2.83 15.03
N ALA A 121 10.50 3.54 13.90
CA ALA A 121 11.13 3.04 12.68
C ALA A 121 12.67 3.00 12.82
N THR A 122 13.27 1.88 12.39
CA THR A 122 14.72 1.68 12.45
C THR A 122 15.46 2.53 11.43
N GLY A 123 16.72 2.87 11.70
CA GLY A 123 17.58 3.64 10.79
C GLY A 123 17.93 2.92 9.47
N LYS A 124 17.59 1.63 9.32
CA LYS A 124 17.83 0.83 8.11
C LYS A 124 16.60 0.69 7.20
N GLY A 125 15.42 1.06 7.69
CA GLY A 125 14.16 0.93 6.96
C GLY A 125 13.73 2.19 6.24
N ASN A 126 12.84 2.04 5.24
CA ASN A 126 12.22 3.17 4.55
C ASN A 126 11.21 3.92 5.42
N ASP A 127 10.67 3.28 6.45
CA ASP A 127 9.56 3.83 7.24
C ASP A 127 9.96 5.12 7.98
N GLN A 128 11.21 5.22 8.45
CA GLN A 128 11.70 6.48 9.01
C GLN A 128 11.56 7.65 8.01
N VAL A 129 11.90 7.41 6.73
CA VAL A 129 11.80 8.42 5.67
C VAL A 129 10.33 8.80 5.45
N ARG A 130 9.43 7.81 5.39
CA ARG A 130 7.99 8.01 5.17
C ARG A 130 7.33 8.81 6.29
N PHE A 131 7.64 8.49 7.56
CA PHE A 131 7.12 9.23 8.71
C PHE A 131 7.62 10.67 8.73
N GLU A 132 8.92 10.87 8.55
CA GLU A 132 9.53 12.17 8.68
C GLU A 132 9.20 13.11 7.54
N LEU A 133 9.24 12.65 6.29
CA LEU A 133 8.81 13.45 5.13
C LEU A 133 7.33 13.84 5.25
N GLY A 134 6.47 12.93 5.72
CA GLY A 134 5.08 13.25 6.00
C GLY A 134 4.93 14.31 7.09
N ALA A 135 5.64 14.15 8.19
CA ALA A 135 5.61 15.11 9.30
C ALA A 135 6.08 16.51 8.86
N TYR A 136 7.23 16.61 8.18
CA TYR A 136 7.76 17.89 7.68
C TYR A 136 6.85 18.55 6.63
N ALA A 137 6.20 17.77 5.79
CA ALA A 137 5.26 18.31 4.80
C ALA A 137 4.02 18.94 5.46
N LEU A 138 3.56 18.38 6.59
CA LEU A 138 2.36 18.82 7.29
C LEU A 138 2.63 19.86 8.40
N LYS A 139 3.83 19.84 8.97
CA LYS A 139 4.29 20.79 9.99
C LYS A 139 5.80 21.03 9.82
N PRO A 140 6.23 22.01 9.01
CA PRO A 140 7.62 22.21 8.61
C PRO A 140 8.60 22.35 9.77
N ASP A 141 8.18 22.96 10.87
CA ASP A 141 9.04 23.25 12.03
C ASP A 141 8.93 22.17 13.14
N VAL A 142 8.26 21.04 12.88
CA VAL A 142 8.11 19.97 13.88
C VAL A 142 9.46 19.36 14.24
N LYS A 143 9.69 19.18 15.54
CA LYS A 143 10.85 18.40 16.01
C LYS A 143 10.53 16.92 15.91
N ILE A 144 11.46 16.13 15.39
CA ILE A 144 11.33 14.68 15.28
C ILE A 144 12.36 14.02 16.17
N ILE A 145 11.92 13.09 17.02
CA ILE A 145 12.79 12.25 17.84
C ILE A 145 12.74 10.86 17.26
N ALA A 146 13.87 10.38 16.75
CA ALA A 146 14.02 9.06 16.18
C ALA A 146 15.02 8.23 16.99
N PRO A 147 14.59 7.56 18.06
CA PRO A 147 15.48 6.94 19.05
C PRO A 147 16.48 5.96 18.44
N TRP A 148 16.09 5.20 17.40
CA TRP A 148 17.00 4.29 16.70
C TRP A 148 18.24 4.96 16.09
N ARG A 149 18.28 6.29 15.95
CA ARG A 149 19.44 7.07 15.50
C ARG A 149 20.15 7.80 16.62
N GLU A 150 19.56 7.82 17.81
CA GLU A 150 20.03 8.62 18.96
C GLU A 150 20.60 7.75 20.08
N TRP A 151 20.03 6.55 20.29
CA TRP A 151 20.41 5.68 21.39
C TRP A 151 21.50 4.65 21.00
N ASP A 152 22.07 3.99 22.02
CA ASP A 152 23.07 2.92 21.86
C ASP A 152 22.45 1.50 21.93
N LEU A 153 21.12 1.39 21.98
CA LEU A 153 20.37 0.13 22.07
C LEU A 153 20.26 -0.57 20.70
N LEU A 154 21.39 -0.79 20.02
CA LEU A 154 21.44 -1.21 18.62
C LEU A 154 21.22 -2.70 18.39
N SER A 155 21.02 -3.50 19.44
CA SER A 155 20.76 -4.93 19.32
C SER A 155 19.54 -5.35 20.12
N ARG A 156 18.91 -6.45 19.69
CA ARG A 156 17.79 -7.04 20.41
C ARG A 156 18.13 -7.39 21.86
N GLU A 157 19.36 -7.85 22.12
CA GLU A 157 19.83 -8.18 23.47
C GLU A 157 19.85 -6.93 24.35
N LYS A 158 20.39 -5.82 23.84
CA LYS A 158 20.41 -4.53 24.55
C LYS A 158 19.00 -4.02 24.82
N LEU A 159 18.09 -4.14 23.85
CA LEU A 159 16.68 -3.77 24.02
C LEU A 159 15.98 -4.61 25.10
N LEU A 160 16.18 -5.93 25.07
CA LEU A 160 15.61 -6.83 26.06
C LEU A 160 16.15 -6.54 27.47
N LYS A 161 17.46 -6.31 27.58
CA LYS A 161 18.09 -5.93 28.87
C LYS A 161 17.53 -4.61 29.38
N TYR A 162 17.45 -3.59 28.54
CA TYR A 162 16.86 -2.30 28.94
C TYR A 162 15.40 -2.47 29.38
N ALA A 163 14.63 -3.28 28.65
CA ALA A 163 13.25 -3.59 29.01
C ALA A 163 13.14 -4.28 30.38
N GLU A 164 14.04 -5.24 30.67
CA GLU A 164 14.09 -5.94 31.95
C GLU A 164 14.48 -4.99 33.09
N ASP A 165 15.54 -4.21 32.91
CA ASP A 165 16.02 -3.21 33.89
C ASP A 165 14.95 -2.13 34.19
N ALA A 166 14.14 -1.79 33.19
CA ALA A 166 13.05 -0.80 33.29
C ALA A 166 11.71 -1.41 33.76
N GLY A 167 11.66 -2.71 34.06
CA GLY A 167 10.43 -3.41 34.49
C GLY A 167 9.35 -3.54 33.40
N ILE A 168 9.74 -3.44 32.14
CA ILE A 168 8.83 -3.60 30.99
C ILE A 168 8.50 -5.07 30.82
N ALA A 169 7.23 -5.42 30.88
CA ALA A 169 6.79 -6.81 30.67
C ALA A 169 7.09 -7.25 29.22
N VAL A 170 8.07 -8.14 29.08
CA VAL A 170 8.42 -8.75 27.79
C VAL A 170 7.64 -10.04 27.62
N ASP A 171 6.87 -10.17 26.56
CA ASP A 171 6.14 -11.39 26.25
C ASP A 171 7.10 -12.58 26.09
N MET A 172 6.72 -13.75 26.62
CA MET A 172 7.51 -14.99 26.54
C MET A 172 7.89 -15.36 25.11
N LYS A 173 7.05 -15.01 24.12
CA LYS A 173 7.38 -15.17 22.70
C LYS A 173 8.64 -14.39 22.28
N HIS A 174 8.91 -13.24 22.89
CA HIS A 174 10.12 -12.45 22.66
C HIS A 174 11.35 -13.03 23.40
N LYS A 175 11.18 -13.67 24.56
CA LYS A 175 12.27 -14.32 25.31
C LYS A 175 12.79 -15.58 24.62
N ASN A 176 11.91 -16.36 23.97
CA ASN A 176 12.24 -17.64 23.32
C ASN A 176 12.64 -17.51 21.85
N GLY A 177 13.34 -16.43 21.47
CA GLY A 177 13.81 -16.23 20.09
C GLY A 177 12.91 -15.32 19.24
N GLY A 178 11.72 -14.94 19.74
CA GLY A 178 10.77 -14.07 19.06
C GLY A 178 10.01 -14.77 17.93
N ALA A 179 9.11 -14.02 17.27
CA ALA A 179 8.46 -14.49 16.05
C ALA A 179 9.52 -14.78 14.96
N PRO A 180 9.32 -15.82 14.13
CA PRO A 180 10.28 -16.18 13.08
C PRO A 180 10.41 -15.09 12.01
N TYR A 181 9.50 -14.15 11.94
CA TYR A 181 9.46 -13.04 10.97
C TYR A 181 9.08 -11.75 11.67
N SER A 182 9.54 -10.62 11.12
CA SER A 182 8.93 -9.30 11.37
C SER A 182 7.67 -9.21 10.51
N MET A 183 6.57 -8.75 11.10
CA MET A 183 5.26 -8.67 10.44
C MET A 183 4.68 -7.27 10.62
N ASP A 184 4.15 -6.70 9.54
CA ASP A 184 3.36 -5.47 9.55
C ASP A 184 2.07 -5.71 8.77
N ALA A 185 0.93 -5.29 9.31
CA ALA A 185 -0.38 -5.55 8.73
C ALA A 185 -1.25 -4.30 8.72
N ASN A 186 -2.08 -4.18 7.70
CA ASN A 186 -3.18 -3.23 7.59
C ASN A 186 -4.23 -3.79 6.62
N LEU A 187 -5.34 -3.09 6.40
CA LEU A 187 -6.42 -3.57 5.52
C LEU A 187 -5.96 -3.92 4.09
N LEU A 188 -4.89 -3.31 3.57
CA LEU A 188 -4.43 -3.61 2.21
C LEU A 188 -3.57 -4.86 2.15
N HIS A 189 -2.72 -5.10 3.16
CA HIS A 189 -1.78 -6.22 3.10
C HIS A 189 -1.28 -6.71 4.46
N ILE A 190 -0.62 -7.86 4.45
CA ILE A 190 0.37 -8.25 5.45
C ILE A 190 1.73 -8.35 4.77
N SER A 191 2.77 -7.84 5.43
CA SER A 191 4.17 -8.04 5.04
C SER A 191 4.89 -8.93 6.03
N PHE A 192 5.79 -9.77 5.52
CA PHE A 192 6.70 -10.61 6.31
C PHE A 192 8.12 -10.35 5.83
N GLU A 193 9.05 -10.10 6.75
CA GLU A 193 10.46 -9.87 6.44
C GLU A 193 11.38 -10.34 7.56
N GLY A 194 12.68 -10.41 7.28
CA GLY A 194 13.73 -10.70 8.27
C GLY A 194 14.00 -12.18 8.49
N ARG A 195 15.10 -12.47 9.21
CA ARG A 195 15.55 -13.82 9.62
C ARG A 195 15.66 -14.80 8.46
N HIS A 196 14.84 -15.87 8.45
CA HIS A 196 14.84 -16.90 7.42
C HIS A 196 14.64 -16.32 6.01
N LEU A 197 13.80 -15.29 5.88
CA LEU A 197 13.53 -14.61 4.61
C LEU A 197 14.70 -13.73 4.11
N GLU A 198 15.69 -13.41 4.96
CA GLU A 198 16.88 -12.67 4.52
C GLU A 198 17.74 -13.47 3.53
N ASN A 199 17.60 -14.79 3.54
CA ASN A 199 18.21 -15.64 2.53
C ASN A 199 17.28 -15.82 1.32
N PRO A 200 17.57 -15.21 0.16
CA PRO A 200 16.68 -15.31 -1.01
C PRO A 200 16.60 -16.72 -1.60
N SER A 201 17.50 -17.65 -1.19
CA SER A 201 17.44 -19.06 -1.61
C SER A 201 16.55 -19.93 -0.72
N ALA A 202 16.04 -19.38 0.40
CA ALA A 202 15.17 -20.11 1.29
C ALA A 202 13.72 -19.94 0.87
N GLU A 203 12.96 -21.05 0.83
CA GLU A 203 11.52 -21.01 0.55
C GLU A 203 10.75 -20.42 1.72
N ALA A 204 9.72 -19.62 1.44
CA ALA A 204 8.80 -19.11 2.44
C ALA A 204 7.94 -20.26 3.00
N GLU A 205 7.90 -20.41 4.31
CA GLU A 205 7.15 -21.48 4.94
C GLU A 205 5.64 -21.30 4.80
N GLU A 206 4.90 -22.36 4.49
CA GLU A 206 3.43 -22.30 4.38
C GLU A 206 2.77 -21.78 5.67
N SER A 207 3.32 -22.11 6.81
CA SER A 207 2.85 -21.65 8.14
C SER A 207 2.95 -20.15 8.37
N MET A 208 3.69 -19.42 7.51
CA MET A 208 3.86 -17.97 7.58
C MET A 208 2.58 -17.23 7.17
N TRP A 209 1.89 -17.71 6.14
CA TRP A 209 0.73 -17.07 5.55
C TRP A 209 -0.46 -17.06 6.52
N ARG A 210 -1.14 -15.90 6.62
CA ARG A 210 -2.19 -15.64 7.62
C ARG A 210 -3.58 -15.46 7.02
N TRP A 211 -3.65 -14.78 5.88
CA TRP A 211 -4.91 -14.42 5.26
C TRP A 211 -5.31 -15.36 4.13
N THR A 212 -4.33 -16.00 3.51
CA THR A 212 -4.53 -16.80 2.30
C THR A 212 -4.25 -18.27 2.57
N VAL A 213 -5.11 -19.13 2.06
CA VAL A 213 -4.79 -20.55 1.94
C VAL A 213 -3.85 -20.78 0.75
N SER A 214 -3.15 -21.92 0.71
CA SER A 214 -2.40 -22.25 -0.52
C SER A 214 -3.36 -22.50 -1.69
N PRO A 215 -2.94 -22.26 -2.95
CA PRO A 215 -3.77 -22.57 -4.11
C PRO A 215 -4.25 -24.03 -4.15
N GLU A 216 -3.45 -24.97 -3.62
CA GLU A 216 -3.79 -26.40 -3.53
C GLU A 216 -4.93 -26.66 -2.54
N GLN A 217 -4.98 -25.88 -1.46
CA GLN A 217 -6.01 -25.99 -0.41
C GLN A 217 -7.25 -25.13 -0.70
N ALA A 218 -7.19 -24.27 -1.71
CA ALA A 218 -8.30 -23.44 -2.10
C ALA A 218 -9.46 -24.29 -2.70
N PRO A 219 -10.72 -23.84 -2.57
CA PRO A 219 -11.89 -24.57 -3.08
C PRO A 219 -11.76 -24.98 -4.55
N ASP A 220 -12.26 -26.18 -4.87
CA ASP A 220 -12.36 -26.69 -6.25
C ASP A 220 -13.47 -26.01 -7.05
N GLU A 221 -14.38 -25.32 -6.37
CA GLU A 221 -15.43 -24.52 -7.00
C GLU A 221 -15.00 -23.07 -7.13
N ALA A 222 -15.14 -22.52 -8.32
CA ALA A 222 -14.87 -21.11 -8.57
C ALA A 222 -15.98 -20.22 -7.98
N GLU A 223 -15.60 -19.05 -7.47
CA GLU A 223 -16.54 -18.03 -7.00
C GLU A 223 -16.56 -16.85 -7.97
N TYR A 224 -17.77 -16.40 -8.36
CA TYR A 224 -17.96 -15.24 -9.22
C TYR A 224 -18.29 -14.02 -8.39
N LEU A 225 -17.72 -12.88 -8.76
CA LEU A 225 -17.89 -11.62 -8.05
C LEU A 225 -18.14 -10.50 -9.06
N ASP A 226 -19.26 -9.78 -8.87
CA ASP A 226 -19.54 -8.53 -9.57
C ASP A 226 -19.01 -7.36 -8.75
N ILE A 227 -18.20 -6.51 -9.39
CA ILE A 227 -17.55 -5.34 -8.77
C ILE A 227 -18.05 -4.10 -9.50
N GLU A 228 -18.72 -3.19 -8.78
CA GLU A 228 -19.29 -1.97 -9.31
C GLU A 228 -18.38 -0.77 -9.09
N TYR A 229 -18.24 0.06 -10.13
CA TYR A 229 -17.36 1.22 -10.16
C TYR A 229 -18.12 2.51 -10.40
N GLU A 230 -17.76 3.56 -9.64
CA GLU A 230 -18.10 4.96 -9.91
C GLU A 230 -16.83 5.80 -9.84
N LYS A 231 -16.50 6.50 -10.94
CA LYS A 231 -15.29 7.33 -11.07
C LYS A 231 -13.99 6.64 -10.64
N GLY A 232 -13.85 5.38 -11.02
CA GLY A 232 -12.69 4.54 -10.74
C GLY A 232 -12.65 3.90 -9.36
N ASP A 233 -13.55 4.25 -8.45
CA ASP A 233 -13.64 3.64 -7.13
C ASP A 233 -14.66 2.51 -7.09
N ILE A 234 -14.40 1.49 -6.29
CA ILE A 234 -15.36 0.41 -6.06
C ILE A 234 -16.41 0.90 -5.07
N VAL A 235 -17.66 0.85 -5.49
CA VAL A 235 -18.82 1.30 -4.68
C VAL A 235 -19.76 0.18 -4.25
N GLY A 236 -19.59 -1.03 -4.83
CA GLY A 236 -20.45 -2.15 -4.53
C GLY A 236 -19.87 -3.48 -4.96
N LEU A 237 -20.36 -4.55 -4.32
CA LEU A 237 -20.04 -5.95 -4.63
C LEU A 237 -21.36 -6.74 -4.70
N ASN A 238 -21.54 -7.48 -5.81
CA ASN A 238 -22.73 -8.31 -6.04
C ASN A 238 -24.07 -7.55 -5.84
N GLY A 239 -24.14 -6.32 -6.35
CA GLY A 239 -25.34 -5.47 -6.25
C GLY A 239 -25.55 -4.80 -4.88
N LYS A 240 -24.65 -4.99 -3.93
CA LYS A 240 -24.71 -4.37 -2.60
C LYS A 240 -23.69 -3.24 -2.49
N ARG A 241 -24.15 -2.02 -2.26
CA ARG A 241 -23.26 -0.89 -1.94
C ARG A 241 -22.59 -1.10 -0.58
N LEU A 242 -21.31 -0.79 -0.53
CA LEU A 242 -20.46 -0.97 0.64
C LEU A 242 -19.59 0.28 0.84
N SER A 243 -19.17 0.50 2.08
CA SER A 243 -18.15 1.51 2.36
C SER A 243 -16.77 1.06 1.88
N PRO A 244 -15.82 1.98 1.64
CA PRO A 244 -14.47 1.66 1.20
C PRO A 244 -13.77 0.57 2.03
N ALA A 245 -13.78 0.69 3.35
CA ALA A 245 -13.18 -0.31 4.23
C ALA A 245 -13.91 -1.66 4.16
N ALA A 246 -15.24 -1.65 4.04
CA ALA A 246 -16.03 -2.87 3.92
C ALA A 246 -15.79 -3.58 2.57
N VAL A 247 -15.61 -2.83 1.48
CA VAL A 247 -15.20 -3.37 0.17
C VAL A 247 -13.89 -4.14 0.30
N LEU A 248 -12.84 -3.50 0.83
CA LEU A 248 -11.53 -4.12 0.92
C LEU A 248 -11.53 -5.32 1.88
N THR A 249 -12.24 -5.23 2.99
CA THR A 249 -12.43 -6.35 3.94
C THR A 249 -13.05 -7.57 3.26
N GLU A 250 -14.12 -7.37 2.48
CA GLU A 250 -14.78 -8.48 1.78
C GLU A 250 -13.91 -9.05 0.66
N LEU A 251 -13.21 -8.20 -0.10
CA LEU A 251 -12.27 -8.64 -1.12
C LEU A 251 -11.10 -9.44 -0.52
N ASN A 252 -10.60 -9.05 0.66
CA ASN A 252 -9.58 -9.81 1.38
C ASN A 252 -10.10 -11.19 1.80
N ARG A 253 -11.32 -11.26 2.32
CA ARG A 253 -11.93 -12.52 2.72
C ARG A 253 -12.09 -13.48 1.53
N LEU A 254 -12.60 -12.97 0.40
CA LEU A 254 -12.80 -13.76 -0.81
C LEU A 254 -11.46 -14.17 -1.45
N GLY A 255 -10.53 -13.23 -1.59
CA GLY A 255 -9.21 -13.50 -2.15
C GLY A 255 -8.42 -14.49 -1.30
N GLY A 256 -8.45 -14.34 0.02
CA GLY A 256 -7.81 -15.25 0.95
C GLY A 256 -8.33 -16.67 0.86
N LYS A 257 -9.67 -16.83 0.81
CA LYS A 257 -10.35 -18.12 0.61
C LYS A 257 -9.87 -18.85 -0.66
N HIS A 258 -9.58 -18.10 -1.72
CA HIS A 258 -9.16 -18.64 -3.01
C HIS A 258 -7.64 -18.64 -3.23
N GLY A 259 -6.84 -18.36 -2.21
CA GLY A 259 -5.37 -18.39 -2.26
C GLY A 259 -4.76 -17.28 -3.13
N ILE A 260 -5.46 -16.16 -3.30
CA ILE A 260 -5.07 -15.04 -4.16
C ILE A 260 -4.19 -14.05 -3.38
N GLY A 261 -3.16 -13.51 -4.03
CA GLY A 261 -2.42 -12.34 -3.57
C GLY A 261 -1.20 -12.62 -2.73
N ARG A 262 -0.63 -13.83 -2.78
CA ARG A 262 0.71 -14.11 -2.24
C ARG A 262 1.79 -13.58 -3.17
N LEU A 263 2.80 -12.96 -2.61
CA LEU A 263 3.93 -12.40 -3.33
C LEU A 263 5.21 -12.61 -2.54
N ASP A 264 6.29 -13.00 -3.23
CA ASP A 264 7.64 -13.09 -2.71
C ASP A 264 8.55 -12.32 -3.67
N LEU A 265 9.12 -11.20 -3.21
CA LEU A 265 9.94 -10.36 -4.07
C LEU A 265 11.17 -9.80 -3.35
N VAL A 266 12.17 -9.44 -4.13
CA VAL A 266 13.32 -8.66 -3.67
C VAL A 266 13.21 -7.26 -4.23
N GLU A 267 12.85 -6.31 -3.36
CA GLU A 267 12.67 -4.90 -3.70
C GLU A 267 13.93 -4.06 -3.46
N ASN A 268 14.02 -2.93 -4.13
CA ASN A 268 15.09 -1.95 -3.91
C ASN A 268 14.61 -0.87 -2.93
N ARG A 269 15.10 -0.90 -1.68
CA ARG A 269 14.78 0.12 -0.68
C ARG A 269 15.34 1.48 -1.06
N TYR A 270 14.61 2.53 -0.76
CA TYR A 270 15.04 3.92 -1.02
C TYR A 270 16.33 4.29 -0.29
N VAL A 271 16.59 3.68 0.86
CA VAL A 271 17.85 3.82 1.61
C VAL A 271 19.04 3.07 0.97
N GLY A 272 18.88 2.45 -0.20
CA GLY A 272 19.96 1.97 -1.06
C GLY A 272 20.30 0.49 -0.97
N MET A 273 19.53 -0.33 -0.24
CA MET A 273 19.76 -1.78 -0.16
C MET A 273 18.63 -2.59 -0.78
N LYS A 274 18.93 -3.80 -1.21
CA LYS A 274 17.93 -4.79 -1.57
C LYS A 274 17.36 -5.44 -0.32
N SER A 275 16.05 -5.74 -0.33
CA SER A 275 15.39 -6.43 0.77
C SER A 275 14.34 -7.38 0.22
N ARG A 276 14.33 -8.62 0.71
CA ARG A 276 13.27 -9.57 0.40
C ARG A 276 12.11 -9.37 1.36
N GLY A 277 10.91 -9.31 0.81
CA GLY A 277 9.64 -9.30 1.52
C GLY A 277 8.67 -10.30 0.93
N CYS A 278 7.90 -10.96 1.79
CA CYS A 278 6.75 -11.76 1.39
C CYS A 278 5.48 -11.01 1.79
N TYR A 279 4.48 -10.99 0.92
CA TYR A 279 3.28 -10.17 1.11
C TYR A 279 2.02 -10.97 0.83
N GLU A 280 0.96 -10.66 1.57
CA GLU A 280 -0.41 -11.10 1.27
C GLU A 280 -1.24 -9.86 0.94
N THR A 281 -1.73 -9.77 -0.29
CA THR A 281 -2.56 -8.66 -0.78
C THR A 281 -3.78 -9.15 -1.53
N PRO A 282 -4.62 -10.00 -0.91
CA PRO A 282 -5.70 -10.68 -1.63
C PRO A 282 -6.71 -9.72 -2.25
N GLY A 283 -7.24 -8.78 -1.48
CA GLY A 283 -8.17 -7.77 -1.96
C GLY A 283 -7.53 -6.81 -2.97
N GLY A 284 -6.31 -6.35 -2.69
CA GLY A 284 -5.58 -5.46 -3.61
C GLY A 284 -5.33 -6.10 -4.97
N THR A 285 -5.03 -7.40 -5.01
CA THR A 285 -4.84 -8.15 -6.28
C THR A 285 -6.14 -8.22 -7.08
N ILE A 286 -7.29 -8.45 -6.43
CA ILE A 286 -8.60 -8.43 -7.08
C ILE A 286 -8.90 -7.03 -7.61
N MET A 287 -8.70 -5.99 -6.77
CA MET A 287 -8.93 -4.59 -7.13
C MET A 287 -8.14 -4.19 -8.37
N LEU A 288 -6.83 -4.44 -8.39
CA LEU A 288 -5.97 -4.06 -9.51
C LEU A 288 -6.42 -4.73 -10.81
N ARG A 289 -6.74 -6.02 -10.75
CA ARG A 289 -7.15 -6.78 -11.93
C ARG A 289 -8.49 -6.30 -12.48
N ALA A 290 -9.46 -6.05 -11.60
CA ALA A 290 -10.79 -5.58 -11.98
C ALA A 290 -10.77 -4.13 -12.46
N HIS A 291 -10.01 -3.23 -11.82
CA HIS A 291 -9.90 -1.84 -12.22
C HIS A 291 -9.30 -1.69 -13.63
N ARG A 292 -8.23 -2.41 -13.95
CA ARG A 292 -7.70 -2.44 -15.31
C ARG A 292 -8.71 -2.97 -16.34
N ALA A 293 -9.61 -3.86 -15.93
CA ALA A 293 -10.62 -4.39 -16.81
C ALA A 293 -11.71 -3.37 -17.15
N ILE A 294 -12.20 -2.58 -16.20
CA ILE A 294 -13.18 -1.53 -16.49
C ILE A 294 -12.53 -0.39 -17.31
N GLU A 295 -11.31 0.01 -17.00
CA GLU A 295 -10.57 1.00 -17.76
C GLU A 295 -10.39 0.61 -19.23
N SER A 296 -10.24 -0.68 -19.53
CA SER A 296 -10.03 -1.15 -20.89
C SER A 296 -11.18 -0.84 -21.85
N ILE A 297 -12.37 -0.52 -21.34
CA ILE A 297 -13.52 -0.14 -22.16
C ILE A 297 -13.96 1.32 -21.94
N THR A 298 -13.42 2.02 -20.96
CA THR A 298 -13.86 3.38 -20.59
C THR A 298 -12.80 4.45 -20.79
N LEU A 299 -11.53 4.08 -20.98
CA LEU A 299 -10.47 5.04 -21.28
C LEU A 299 -10.12 5.04 -22.76
N ASP A 300 -9.90 6.25 -23.29
CA ASP A 300 -9.24 6.42 -24.59
C ASP A 300 -7.84 5.79 -24.57
N ARG A 301 -7.40 5.26 -25.72
CA ARG A 301 -6.12 4.58 -25.89
C ARG A 301 -4.94 5.43 -25.41
N GLU A 302 -4.85 6.68 -25.83
CA GLU A 302 -3.71 7.54 -25.52
C GLU A 302 -3.73 7.97 -24.04
N VAL A 303 -4.91 8.15 -23.46
CA VAL A 303 -5.07 8.43 -22.02
C VAL A 303 -4.64 7.23 -21.18
N ALA A 304 -5.03 6.02 -21.58
CA ALA A 304 -4.63 4.78 -20.90
C ALA A 304 -3.10 4.60 -20.94
N HIS A 305 -2.47 4.81 -22.09
CA HIS A 305 -1.01 4.73 -22.25
C HIS A 305 -0.30 5.80 -21.43
N LEU A 306 -0.76 7.08 -21.48
CA LEU A 306 -0.20 8.15 -20.66
C LEU A 306 -0.24 7.81 -19.17
N LYS A 307 -1.35 7.24 -18.69
CA LYS A 307 -1.49 6.83 -17.30
C LYS A 307 -0.53 5.70 -16.93
N ASP A 308 -0.36 4.71 -17.81
CA ASP A 308 0.60 3.62 -17.61
C ASP A 308 2.05 4.11 -17.62
N ASP A 309 2.41 5.10 -18.45
CA ASP A 309 3.75 5.72 -18.46
C ASP A 309 4.06 6.48 -17.16
N LEU A 310 3.05 7.10 -16.54
CA LEU A 310 3.20 7.86 -15.30
C LEU A 310 3.18 6.98 -14.04
N MET A 311 2.60 5.78 -14.10
CA MET A 311 2.42 4.90 -12.96
C MET A 311 3.74 4.55 -12.25
N PRO A 312 4.86 4.21 -12.90
CA PRO A 312 6.11 3.91 -12.20
C PRO A 312 6.66 5.12 -11.42
N ARG A 313 6.49 6.32 -11.94
CA ARG A 313 6.86 7.56 -11.24
C ARG A 313 6.00 7.76 -10.01
N TYR A 314 4.69 7.60 -10.16
CA TYR A 314 3.74 7.72 -9.06
C TYR A 314 4.00 6.67 -7.97
N ALA A 315 4.26 5.40 -8.35
CA ALA A 315 4.62 4.32 -7.43
C ALA A 315 5.89 4.65 -6.63
N SER A 316 6.92 5.16 -7.31
CA SER A 316 8.18 5.56 -6.66
C SER A 316 7.99 6.68 -5.65
N LEU A 317 7.13 7.65 -5.93
CA LEU A 317 6.82 8.73 -4.97
C LEU A 317 6.18 8.16 -3.70
N ILE A 318 5.22 7.24 -3.82
CA ILE A 318 4.59 6.60 -2.66
C ILE A 318 5.61 5.75 -1.91
N TYR A 319 6.35 4.90 -2.59
CA TYR A 319 7.33 4.01 -2.00
C TYR A 319 8.38 4.78 -1.18
N ASN A 320 8.83 5.92 -1.71
CA ASN A 320 9.88 6.76 -1.13
C ASN A 320 9.35 7.75 -0.06
N GLY A 321 8.06 7.78 0.23
CA GLY A 321 7.48 8.62 1.29
C GLY A 321 7.01 10.01 0.86
N TYR A 322 6.92 10.29 -0.44
CA TYR A 322 6.53 11.59 -1.00
C TYR A 322 5.01 11.75 -1.22
N TRP A 323 4.18 11.11 -0.40
CA TRP A 323 2.72 11.23 -0.51
C TRP A 323 2.23 12.68 -0.50
N TRP A 324 2.81 13.52 0.34
CA TRP A 324 2.43 14.93 0.52
C TRP A 324 3.19 15.89 -0.40
N ALA A 325 4.07 15.39 -1.27
CA ALA A 325 4.84 16.22 -2.18
C ALA A 325 3.97 16.85 -3.29
N PRO A 326 4.24 18.11 -3.72
CA PRO A 326 3.48 18.79 -4.76
C PRO A 326 3.39 17.99 -6.06
N GLU A 327 4.46 17.32 -6.46
CA GLU A 327 4.47 16.51 -7.68
C GLU A 327 3.52 15.31 -7.62
N ARG A 328 3.39 14.65 -6.44
CA ARG A 328 2.40 13.57 -6.27
C ARG A 328 0.98 14.13 -6.35
N VAL A 329 0.72 15.30 -5.76
CA VAL A 329 -0.58 15.97 -5.84
C VAL A 329 -0.94 16.30 -7.28
N ALA A 330 0.01 16.83 -8.07
CA ALA A 330 -0.20 17.13 -9.49
C ALA A 330 -0.52 15.86 -10.31
N LEU A 331 0.23 14.77 -10.08
CA LEU A 331 -0.04 13.48 -10.71
C LEU A 331 -1.41 12.92 -10.30
N GLN A 332 -1.80 13.03 -9.03
CA GLN A 332 -3.11 12.60 -8.57
C GLN A 332 -4.24 13.36 -9.27
N THR A 333 -4.10 14.66 -9.44
CA THR A 333 -5.09 15.48 -10.16
C THR A 333 -5.28 14.99 -11.58
N LEU A 334 -4.19 14.67 -12.28
CA LEU A 334 -4.26 14.08 -13.62
C LEU A 334 -4.94 12.72 -13.60
N ILE A 335 -4.53 11.83 -12.68
CA ILE A 335 -5.12 10.50 -12.53
C ILE A 335 -6.61 10.60 -12.25
N ASP A 336 -7.02 11.40 -11.27
CA ASP A 336 -8.43 11.59 -10.89
C ASP A 336 -9.27 12.15 -12.06
N HIS A 337 -8.69 13.00 -12.88
CA HIS A 337 -9.36 13.47 -14.09
C HIS A 337 -9.65 12.33 -15.06
N THR A 338 -8.72 11.40 -15.26
CA THR A 338 -8.93 10.25 -16.15
C THR A 338 -10.04 9.31 -15.66
N GLN A 339 -10.33 9.32 -14.37
CA GLN A 339 -11.29 8.40 -13.75
C GLN A 339 -12.75 8.85 -13.83
N GLN A 340 -13.03 10.09 -14.29
CA GLN A 340 -14.40 10.63 -14.33
C GLN A 340 -15.37 9.77 -15.16
N THR A 341 -14.86 9.07 -16.17
CA THR A 341 -15.61 8.17 -17.06
C THR A 341 -15.42 6.69 -16.73
N VAL A 342 -14.72 6.34 -15.66
CA VAL A 342 -14.51 4.95 -15.27
C VAL A 342 -15.66 4.50 -14.38
N ASN A 343 -16.83 4.25 -15.03
CA ASN A 343 -18.08 3.83 -14.39
C ASN A 343 -18.56 2.53 -15.03
N GLY A 344 -19.17 1.65 -14.25
CA GLY A 344 -19.71 0.39 -14.74
C GLY A 344 -19.46 -0.78 -13.79
N TRP A 345 -19.36 -1.97 -14.34
CA TRP A 345 -19.11 -3.17 -13.53
C TRP A 345 -18.16 -4.14 -14.21
N VAL A 346 -17.52 -4.97 -13.40
CA VAL A 346 -16.63 -6.06 -13.83
C VAL A 346 -17.02 -7.33 -13.10
N ARG A 347 -17.22 -8.43 -13.82
CA ARG A 347 -17.33 -9.77 -13.23
C ARG A 347 -16.00 -10.47 -13.28
N VAL A 348 -15.53 -10.92 -12.14
CA VAL A 348 -14.33 -11.75 -12.01
C VAL A 348 -14.70 -13.14 -11.49
N LYS A 349 -13.91 -14.13 -11.91
CA LYS A 349 -13.93 -15.49 -11.38
C LYS A 349 -12.68 -15.67 -10.51
N LEU A 350 -12.88 -16.00 -9.23
CA LEU A 350 -11.84 -16.28 -8.25
C LEU A 350 -11.64 -17.79 -8.18
N TYR A 351 -10.42 -18.25 -8.44
CA TYR A 351 -10.15 -19.67 -8.48
C TYR A 351 -8.66 -19.97 -8.30
N LYS A 352 -8.31 -20.70 -7.24
CA LYS A 352 -6.98 -21.27 -6.99
C LYS A 352 -5.83 -20.31 -7.32
N GLY A 353 -5.74 -19.21 -6.60
CA GLY A 353 -4.70 -18.17 -6.75
C GLY A 353 -4.94 -17.19 -7.90
N ASN A 354 -5.99 -17.36 -8.70
CA ASN A 354 -6.21 -16.56 -9.90
C ASN A 354 -7.43 -15.64 -9.79
N VAL A 355 -7.28 -14.42 -10.33
CA VAL A 355 -8.37 -13.49 -10.62
C VAL A 355 -8.56 -13.45 -12.14
N ILE A 356 -9.64 -14.03 -12.62
CA ILE A 356 -9.93 -14.16 -14.04
C ILE A 356 -11.09 -13.22 -14.39
N VAL A 357 -10.85 -12.22 -15.22
CA VAL A 357 -11.91 -11.35 -15.73
C VAL A 357 -12.75 -12.14 -16.73
N VAL A 358 -14.07 -12.19 -16.51
CA VAL A 358 -14.99 -12.94 -17.37
C VAL A 358 -15.94 -12.04 -18.15
N SER A 359 -16.33 -10.89 -17.61
CA SER A 359 -17.12 -9.89 -18.32
C SER A 359 -16.98 -8.51 -17.69
N ARG A 360 -17.34 -7.49 -18.45
CA ARG A 360 -17.38 -6.08 -18.02
C ARG A 360 -18.35 -5.31 -18.90
N ASP A 361 -18.93 -4.25 -18.34
CA ASP A 361 -19.83 -3.36 -19.07
C ASP A 361 -19.86 -1.96 -18.44
N SER A 362 -20.11 -0.98 -19.27
CA SER A 362 -20.40 0.41 -18.88
C SER A 362 -21.52 0.93 -19.78
N LYS A 363 -22.67 1.26 -19.17
CA LYS A 363 -23.87 1.70 -19.93
C LYS A 363 -23.69 3.08 -20.57
N THR A 364 -22.88 3.95 -19.95
CA THR A 364 -22.78 5.36 -20.31
C THR A 364 -21.40 5.77 -20.83
N ASP A 365 -20.35 5.06 -20.44
CA ASP A 365 -18.97 5.52 -20.64
C ASP A 365 -18.13 4.54 -21.48
N SER A 366 -18.73 3.46 -22.01
CA SER A 366 -18.01 2.51 -22.86
C SER A 366 -17.60 3.16 -24.18
N LEU A 367 -16.32 3.07 -24.49
CA LEU A 367 -15.73 3.40 -25.80
C LEU A 367 -15.63 2.17 -26.70
N PHE A 368 -16.09 1.00 -26.24
CA PHE A 368 -16.13 -0.22 -27.03
C PHE A 368 -17.42 -0.24 -27.86
N ASP A 369 -17.30 0.08 -29.14
CA ASP A 369 -18.41 0.02 -30.08
C ASP A 369 -18.43 -1.35 -30.80
N MET A 370 -19.44 -2.14 -30.50
CA MET A 370 -19.58 -3.50 -31.09
C MET A 370 -19.82 -3.46 -32.63
N ASN A 371 -20.40 -2.38 -33.15
CA ASN A 371 -20.63 -2.25 -34.59
C ASN A 371 -19.33 -1.99 -35.35
N ILE A 372 -18.36 -1.27 -34.73
CA ILE A 372 -17.04 -1.01 -35.32
C ILE A 372 -16.07 -2.16 -35.05
N ALA A 373 -16.15 -2.78 -33.86
CA ALA A 373 -15.23 -3.82 -33.43
C ALA A 373 -15.53 -5.21 -34.03
N THR A 374 -16.62 -5.35 -34.80
CA THR A 374 -16.99 -6.63 -35.43
C THR A 374 -16.06 -6.98 -36.59
N PHE A 375 -15.89 -8.26 -36.85
CA PHE A 375 -15.27 -8.78 -38.09
C PHE A 375 -16.31 -9.04 -39.21
N ASP A 376 -17.59 -8.88 -38.88
CA ASP A 376 -18.69 -8.98 -39.87
C ASP A 376 -18.87 -7.65 -40.59
N GLU A 377 -19.84 -7.58 -41.49
CA GLU A 377 -20.17 -6.36 -42.22
C GLU A 377 -20.72 -5.30 -41.25
N ASP A 378 -20.05 -4.16 -41.16
CA ASP A 378 -20.31 -3.08 -40.18
C ASP A 378 -21.22 -1.95 -40.73
N GLY A 379 -21.81 -2.16 -41.91
CA GLY A 379 -22.66 -1.15 -42.58
C GLY A 379 -21.93 0.09 -43.04
N GLY A 380 -20.57 0.06 -43.11
CA GLY A 380 -19.74 1.16 -43.57
C GLY A 380 -19.26 2.08 -42.42
N ALA A 381 -19.32 1.62 -41.17
CA ALA A 381 -18.81 2.35 -40.03
C ALA A 381 -17.28 2.48 -40.08
N TYR A 382 -16.57 1.56 -40.73
CA TYR A 382 -15.12 1.58 -40.93
C TYR A 382 -14.76 1.22 -42.38
N ASP A 383 -14.05 2.13 -43.09
CA ASP A 383 -13.54 1.81 -44.44
C ASP A 383 -12.14 1.15 -44.32
N GLN A 384 -12.08 -0.15 -44.59
CA GLN A 384 -10.85 -0.93 -44.55
C GLN A 384 -9.78 -0.41 -45.54
N ALA A 385 -10.18 0.27 -46.63
CA ALA A 385 -9.25 0.83 -47.61
C ALA A 385 -8.37 1.94 -47.04
N ASP A 386 -8.86 2.72 -46.05
CA ASP A 386 -8.12 3.78 -45.38
C ASP A 386 -6.88 3.27 -44.64
N ALA A 387 -6.93 2.04 -44.13
CA ALA A 387 -5.79 1.40 -43.49
C ALA A 387 -4.56 1.31 -44.41
N GLY A 388 -4.76 1.12 -45.69
CA GLY A 388 -3.66 1.05 -46.68
C GLY A 388 -2.86 2.34 -46.79
N GLY A 389 -3.51 3.52 -46.73
CA GLY A 389 -2.88 4.82 -46.71
C GLY A 389 -2.10 5.08 -45.42
N PHE A 390 -2.75 4.82 -44.29
CA PHE A 390 -2.15 4.94 -42.96
C PHE A 390 -0.87 4.08 -42.82
N ILE A 391 -0.93 2.80 -43.23
CA ILE A 391 0.21 1.87 -43.16
C ILE A 391 1.36 2.36 -44.05
N LYS A 392 1.11 2.85 -45.27
CA LYS A 392 2.14 3.34 -46.20
C LYS A 392 2.90 4.51 -45.60
N LEU A 393 2.21 5.47 -44.98
CA LEU A 393 2.81 6.65 -44.34
C LEU A 393 3.63 6.23 -43.11
N ASN A 394 3.09 5.39 -42.24
CA ASN A 394 3.83 4.89 -41.06
C ASN A 394 5.04 4.03 -41.44
N ALA A 395 4.99 3.29 -42.55
CA ALA A 395 6.11 2.49 -43.05
C ALA A 395 7.22 3.33 -43.69
N LEU A 396 7.01 4.62 -44.02
CA LEU A 396 7.98 5.45 -44.74
C LEU A 396 9.34 5.52 -44.03
N ARG A 397 9.37 5.79 -42.73
CA ARG A 397 10.61 5.82 -41.92
C ARG A 397 11.37 4.49 -41.95
N MET A 398 10.66 3.37 -41.89
CA MET A 398 11.26 2.04 -41.92
C MET A 398 11.83 1.72 -43.30
N ARG A 399 11.15 2.10 -44.37
CA ARG A 399 11.63 1.97 -45.78
C ARG A 399 12.90 2.79 -46.01
N ILE A 400 12.95 4.03 -45.50
CA ILE A 400 14.15 4.89 -45.61
C ILE A 400 15.32 4.23 -44.85
N ALA A 401 15.10 3.78 -43.61
CA ALA A 401 16.12 3.12 -42.81
C ALA A 401 16.64 1.81 -43.46
N ALA A 402 15.72 1.00 -44.02
CA ALA A 402 16.10 -0.23 -44.74
C ALA A 402 16.96 0.07 -45.98
N LYS A 403 16.57 1.07 -46.79
CA LYS A 403 17.39 1.49 -47.95
C LYS A 403 18.78 2.00 -47.55
N ALA A 404 18.87 2.71 -46.41
CA ALA A 404 20.17 3.22 -45.91
C ALA A 404 21.04 2.03 -45.41
N ARG A 405 20.46 1.03 -44.76
CA ARG A 405 21.18 -0.19 -44.36
C ARG A 405 21.70 -0.96 -45.56
N ALA A 406 20.86 -1.20 -46.56
CA ALA A 406 21.26 -1.90 -47.77
C ALA A 406 22.43 -1.20 -48.51
N LYS A 407 22.44 0.15 -48.52
CA LYS A 407 23.58 0.91 -49.08
C LYS A 407 24.92 0.70 -48.33
N ARG A 408 24.83 0.32 -47.06
CA ARG A 408 26.01 0.04 -46.20
C ARG A 408 26.41 -1.44 -46.21
N GLY A 409 25.75 -2.30 -46.99
CA GLY A 409 25.99 -3.74 -47.02
C GLY A 409 25.55 -4.49 -45.77
N GLN A 410 24.57 -3.94 -45.06
CA GLN A 410 23.96 -4.52 -43.83
C GLN A 410 22.59 -5.10 -44.10
#